data_113a46a6f1e0913107dd6f9ef50749e6
#
_entry.id   113a46a6f1e0913107dd6f9ef50749e6
#
_cell.length_a   1.000
_cell.length_b   1.000
_cell.length_c   1.000
_cell.angle_alpha   90.00
_cell.angle_beta   90.00
_cell.angle_gamma   90.00
#
_symmetry.space_group_name_H-M   'P 1'
#
loop_
_entity.id
_entity.type
_entity.pdbx_description
1 polymer ?
#
loop_
_entity_poly.entity_id
_entity_poly.type
_entity_poly.pdbx_seq_one_letter_code
_entity_poly.pdbx_strand_id
1 'polypeptide(L)'
;MAINSDGHLSVNGNVAGNYQVRIDDATGAGSVADYKNKEIIRVYDNNADTAASFTAANKADLGAYTYQAQQQGDSVVLQQKELTDSANMALSIPSANTNIWNLQQDTVGTRLTNSRHGLADNGGAWVSYFGGNFDGDNGVISYDQDVSGIMVGVDTLIDGNNAKWIVGGAAGFAKGDTSDRTGQVDQDSQTAMIYASAKFMNDLFLDSSLSYTRFNSDLSANMSNGQYVDGNTTNDAVGFGLKLGYDWKPNLSGYVTPYAAVSGLFQSGDDYRLSNDMRVDGQSYDSLRYELGVDTGYTFNYGGEQALTPYFKLAYVYDDADNNADINGDSIDNGVKGSAVRVGLGTQFSFTKNFSAYTDATYLGGGDVDQNWGANLGVKYTWK
;
A
#
# COMPACT_ATOMS: atom_id res chain seq x y z
N MET A 1 -27.95 -5.98 -30.39
CA MET A 1 -28.61 -7.12 -29.70
C MET A 1 -28.18 -7.06 -28.24
N ALA A 2 -29.14 -7.12 -27.32
CA ALA A 2 -28.91 -7.18 -25.88
C ALA A 2 -29.20 -8.63 -25.40
N ILE A 3 -28.33 -9.17 -24.55
CA ILE A 3 -28.39 -10.56 -24.09
C ILE A 3 -27.86 -10.64 -22.66
N ASN A 4 -28.43 -11.47 -21.84
CA ASN A 4 -27.95 -11.74 -20.48
C ASN A 4 -26.75 -12.71 -20.50
N SER A 5 -25.92 -12.66 -19.49
CA SER A 5 -24.76 -13.56 -19.33
C SER A 5 -25.14 -15.05 -19.35
N ASP A 6 -26.33 -15.37 -18.83
CA ASP A 6 -26.90 -16.72 -18.84
C ASP A 6 -27.73 -17.05 -20.08
N GLY A 7 -27.97 -16.02 -20.90
CA GLY A 7 -28.72 -16.17 -22.14
C GLY A 7 -27.90 -16.87 -23.22
N HIS A 8 -28.59 -17.61 -24.08
CA HIS A 8 -28.01 -18.22 -25.27
C HIS A 8 -28.95 -18.01 -26.46
N LEU A 9 -28.37 -17.46 -27.54
CA LEU A 9 -29.11 -17.28 -28.78
C LEU A 9 -28.65 -18.31 -29.83
N SER A 10 -29.56 -19.14 -30.30
CA SER A 10 -29.34 -20.04 -31.42
C SER A 10 -30.02 -19.47 -32.67
N VAL A 11 -29.24 -19.30 -33.72
CA VAL A 11 -29.72 -18.81 -35.02
C VAL A 11 -29.56 -19.91 -36.05
N ASN A 12 -30.65 -20.33 -36.68
CA ASN A 12 -30.64 -21.35 -37.71
C ASN A 12 -30.83 -20.69 -39.10
N GLY A 13 -29.92 -20.96 -40.00
CA GLY A 13 -29.95 -20.47 -41.38
C GLY A 13 -28.83 -19.47 -41.67
N ASN A 14 -28.74 -19.07 -42.93
CA ASN A 14 -27.70 -18.16 -43.39
C ASN A 14 -27.91 -16.76 -42.88
N VAL A 15 -26.96 -16.26 -42.11
CA VAL A 15 -26.94 -14.93 -41.53
C VAL A 15 -25.81 -14.12 -42.13
N ALA A 16 -26.10 -12.88 -42.51
CA ALA A 16 -25.10 -11.95 -43.07
C ALA A 16 -25.29 -10.56 -42.47
N GLY A 17 -24.24 -9.77 -42.46
CA GLY A 17 -24.27 -8.40 -41.96
C GLY A 17 -23.44 -8.20 -40.70
N ASN A 18 -23.44 -6.95 -40.19
CA ASN A 18 -22.66 -6.55 -39.04
C ASN A 18 -23.60 -6.31 -37.84
N TYR A 19 -23.32 -7.00 -36.74
CA TYR A 19 -24.12 -6.93 -35.54
C TYR A 19 -23.25 -6.50 -34.35
N GLN A 20 -23.82 -5.66 -33.51
CA GLN A 20 -23.24 -5.34 -32.20
C GLN A 20 -23.92 -6.18 -31.11
N VAL A 21 -23.13 -6.82 -30.27
CA VAL A 21 -23.61 -7.61 -29.14
C VAL A 21 -23.38 -6.82 -27.86
N ARG A 22 -24.48 -6.51 -27.19
CA ARG A 22 -24.47 -5.87 -25.89
C ARG A 22 -24.89 -6.86 -24.82
N ILE A 23 -24.13 -6.89 -23.72
CA ILE A 23 -24.42 -7.68 -22.53
C ILE A 23 -25.02 -6.74 -21.49
N ASP A 24 -26.31 -6.90 -21.17
CA ASP A 24 -27.01 -6.02 -20.25
C ASP A 24 -26.93 -6.48 -18.80
N ASP A 25 -26.54 -7.74 -18.57
CA ASP A 25 -26.37 -8.30 -17.24
C ASP A 25 -25.07 -7.81 -16.60
N ALA A 26 -25.10 -7.58 -15.27
CA ALA A 26 -23.93 -7.29 -14.48
C ALA A 26 -24.14 -7.87 -13.07
N THR A 27 -23.13 -8.55 -12.56
CA THR A 27 -23.15 -9.17 -11.24
C THR A 27 -21.76 -9.24 -10.65
N GLY A 28 -21.67 -9.19 -9.33
CA GLY A 28 -20.40 -9.48 -8.62
C GLY A 28 -20.21 -10.95 -8.31
N ALA A 29 -21.23 -11.79 -8.50
CA ALA A 29 -21.20 -13.23 -8.24
C ALA A 29 -20.65 -14.02 -9.44
N GLY A 30 -20.18 -15.23 -9.16
CA GLY A 30 -19.67 -16.17 -10.15
C GLY A 30 -18.16 -16.11 -10.34
N SER A 31 -17.61 -17.26 -10.75
CA SER A 31 -16.18 -17.44 -10.97
C SER A 31 -15.80 -17.30 -12.44
N VAL A 32 -14.51 -17.25 -12.72
CA VAL A 32 -13.97 -17.28 -14.10
C VAL A 32 -14.48 -18.53 -14.86
N ALA A 33 -14.59 -19.67 -14.18
CA ALA A 33 -15.11 -20.90 -14.79
C ALA A 33 -16.56 -20.79 -15.26
N ASP A 34 -17.37 -19.91 -14.64
CA ASP A 34 -18.76 -19.69 -15.03
C ASP A 34 -18.90 -18.87 -16.31
N TYR A 35 -17.93 -18.00 -16.60
CA TYR A 35 -18.08 -17.00 -17.66
C TYR A 35 -17.09 -17.12 -18.81
N LYS A 36 -15.82 -17.45 -18.54
CA LYS A 36 -14.76 -17.44 -19.55
C LYS A 36 -15.04 -18.44 -20.67
N ASN A 37 -15.06 -17.94 -21.91
CA ASN A 37 -15.37 -18.70 -23.12
C ASN A 37 -16.78 -19.31 -23.17
N LYS A 38 -17.69 -18.82 -22.31
CA LYS A 38 -19.08 -19.23 -22.37
C LYS A 38 -19.69 -18.78 -23.69
N GLU A 39 -20.29 -19.71 -24.44
CA GLU A 39 -20.99 -19.41 -25.67
C GLU A 39 -22.32 -18.71 -25.38
N ILE A 40 -22.54 -17.55 -25.98
CA ILE A 40 -23.76 -16.74 -25.84
C ILE A 40 -24.56 -16.66 -27.13
N ILE A 41 -23.91 -16.86 -28.29
CA ILE A 41 -24.59 -16.93 -29.58
C ILE A 41 -23.98 -18.09 -30.38
N ARG A 42 -24.81 -18.86 -31.03
CA ARG A 42 -24.43 -19.88 -31.99
C ARG A 42 -25.24 -19.73 -33.28
N VAL A 43 -24.52 -19.62 -34.40
CA VAL A 43 -25.10 -19.61 -35.74
C VAL A 43 -24.96 -21.00 -36.33
N TYR A 44 -26.08 -21.62 -36.72
CA TYR A 44 -26.14 -22.89 -37.42
C TYR A 44 -26.35 -22.57 -38.90
N ASP A 45 -25.27 -22.27 -39.62
CA ASP A 45 -25.27 -21.99 -41.03
C ASP A 45 -24.99 -23.28 -41.82
N ASN A 46 -25.53 -23.37 -43.00
CA ASN A 46 -25.28 -24.49 -43.92
C ASN A 46 -23.92 -24.38 -44.64
N ASN A 47 -23.24 -23.24 -44.48
CA ASN A 47 -21.89 -22.96 -44.98
C ASN A 47 -20.84 -23.19 -43.88
N ALA A 48 -19.57 -23.35 -44.26
CA ALA A 48 -18.51 -23.65 -43.33
C ALA A 48 -18.29 -22.55 -42.28
N ASP A 49 -18.59 -21.28 -42.59
CA ASP A 49 -18.50 -20.12 -41.68
C ASP A 49 -19.65 -19.14 -41.97
N THR A 50 -20.20 -18.54 -40.90
CA THR A 50 -21.23 -17.51 -41.08
C THR A 50 -20.66 -16.24 -41.74
N ALA A 51 -21.46 -15.65 -42.64
CA ALA A 51 -21.16 -14.32 -43.22
C ALA A 51 -21.51 -13.14 -42.29
N ALA A 52 -22.05 -13.43 -41.10
CA ALA A 52 -22.33 -12.43 -40.09
C ALA A 52 -21.07 -12.07 -39.28
N SER A 53 -20.89 -10.78 -39.01
CA SER A 53 -19.86 -10.26 -38.11
C SER A 53 -20.50 -9.79 -36.82
N PHE A 54 -19.98 -10.29 -35.69
CA PHE A 54 -20.44 -9.90 -34.37
C PHE A 54 -19.31 -9.18 -33.62
N THR A 55 -19.58 -7.96 -33.17
CA THR A 55 -18.65 -7.14 -32.41
C THR A 55 -19.20 -6.77 -31.05
N ALA A 56 -18.34 -6.58 -30.05
CA ALA A 56 -18.78 -6.13 -28.72
C ALA A 56 -19.26 -4.68 -28.75
N ALA A 57 -20.43 -4.42 -28.15
CA ALA A 57 -20.93 -3.08 -27.91
C ALA A 57 -20.52 -2.51 -26.56
N ASN A 58 -20.22 -3.38 -25.59
CA ASN A 58 -19.84 -3.00 -24.23
C ASN A 58 -19.00 -4.10 -23.57
N LYS A 59 -18.42 -3.75 -22.43
CA LYS A 59 -17.91 -4.71 -21.43
C LYS A 59 -18.95 -4.79 -20.30
N ALA A 60 -19.11 -5.97 -19.70
CA ALA A 60 -20.00 -6.23 -18.59
C ALA A 60 -19.21 -6.79 -17.39
N ASP A 61 -19.55 -6.36 -16.19
CA ASP A 61 -19.01 -6.91 -14.95
C ASP A 61 -19.67 -8.24 -14.63
N LEU A 62 -18.89 -9.30 -14.65
CA LEU A 62 -19.36 -10.66 -14.33
C LEU A 62 -18.36 -11.32 -13.36
N GLY A 63 -18.67 -11.31 -12.08
CA GLY A 63 -17.75 -11.76 -11.05
C GLY A 63 -16.61 -10.74 -10.84
N ALA A 64 -15.38 -11.23 -10.77
CA ALA A 64 -14.19 -10.39 -10.53
C ALA A 64 -13.71 -9.63 -11.77
N TYR A 65 -14.12 -10.02 -12.97
CA TYR A 65 -13.62 -9.48 -14.23
C TYR A 65 -14.71 -8.87 -15.09
N THR A 66 -14.28 -8.01 -16.01
CA THR A 66 -15.13 -7.58 -17.12
C THR A 66 -15.02 -8.58 -18.27
N TYR A 67 -16.11 -8.72 -19.02
CA TYR A 67 -16.22 -9.58 -20.18
C TYR A 67 -16.85 -8.82 -21.34
N GLN A 68 -16.46 -9.20 -22.55
CA GLN A 68 -17.08 -8.68 -23.79
C GLN A 68 -17.35 -9.83 -24.76
N ALA A 69 -18.27 -9.59 -25.68
CA ALA A 69 -18.54 -10.55 -26.76
C ALA A 69 -17.36 -10.65 -27.72
N GLN A 70 -16.98 -11.87 -28.07
CA GLN A 70 -15.94 -12.16 -29.06
C GLN A 70 -16.43 -13.26 -29.99
N GLN A 71 -16.40 -12.99 -31.30
CA GLN A 71 -16.72 -13.97 -32.31
C GLN A 71 -15.58 -14.98 -32.48
N GLN A 72 -15.94 -16.26 -32.51
CA GLN A 72 -15.06 -17.39 -32.81
C GLN A 72 -15.76 -18.30 -33.83
N GLY A 73 -15.52 -18.07 -35.14
CA GLY A 73 -16.24 -18.75 -36.21
C GLY A 73 -17.75 -18.50 -36.15
N ASP A 74 -18.54 -19.55 -36.01
CA ASP A 74 -19.99 -19.48 -35.89
C ASP A 74 -20.50 -19.24 -34.47
N SER A 75 -19.60 -19.09 -33.51
CA SER A 75 -19.94 -18.84 -32.11
C SER A 75 -19.54 -17.42 -31.69
N VAL A 76 -20.28 -16.88 -30.73
CA VAL A 76 -19.86 -15.70 -29.97
C VAL A 76 -19.75 -16.11 -28.49
N VAL A 77 -18.59 -15.85 -27.92
CA VAL A 77 -18.25 -16.24 -26.55
C VAL A 77 -17.97 -15.02 -25.68
N LEU A 78 -18.01 -15.19 -24.37
CA LEU A 78 -17.57 -14.20 -23.39
C LEU A 78 -16.04 -14.22 -23.30
N GLN A 79 -15.40 -13.13 -23.68
CA GLN A 79 -13.96 -12.92 -23.53
C GLN A 79 -13.66 -12.18 -22.25
N GLN A 80 -12.85 -12.79 -21.38
CA GLN A 80 -12.35 -12.15 -20.15
C GLN A 80 -11.44 -10.96 -20.46
N LYS A 81 -11.64 -9.86 -19.74
CA LYS A 81 -10.83 -8.65 -19.82
C LYS A 81 -10.22 -8.33 -18.46
N GLU A 82 -10.10 -7.06 -18.10
CA GLU A 82 -9.53 -6.57 -16.86
C GLU A 82 -10.42 -6.85 -15.65
N LEU A 83 -9.85 -6.69 -14.44
CA LEU A 83 -10.62 -6.66 -13.20
C LEU A 83 -11.71 -5.58 -13.24
N THR A 84 -12.83 -5.86 -12.59
CA THR A 84 -13.85 -4.85 -12.31
C THR A 84 -13.28 -3.80 -11.34
N ASP A 85 -13.86 -2.61 -11.31
CA ASP A 85 -13.42 -1.55 -10.40
C ASP A 85 -13.54 -1.98 -8.94
N SER A 86 -14.62 -2.69 -8.59
CA SER A 86 -14.80 -3.21 -7.22
C SER A 86 -13.81 -4.31 -6.85
N ALA A 87 -13.49 -5.22 -7.76
CA ALA A 87 -12.50 -6.27 -7.53
C ALA A 87 -11.10 -5.67 -7.38
N ASN A 88 -10.72 -4.73 -8.24
CA ASN A 88 -9.45 -4.03 -8.15
C ASN A 88 -9.29 -3.31 -6.80
N MET A 89 -10.32 -2.60 -6.34
CA MET A 89 -10.28 -1.93 -5.04
C MET A 89 -10.17 -2.90 -3.88
N ALA A 90 -10.97 -3.98 -3.87
CA ALA A 90 -10.91 -5.00 -2.83
C ALA A 90 -9.51 -5.64 -2.71
N LEU A 91 -8.90 -5.96 -3.86
CA LEU A 91 -7.56 -6.56 -3.92
C LEU A 91 -6.45 -5.55 -3.55
N SER A 92 -6.67 -4.25 -3.73
CA SER A 92 -5.69 -3.19 -3.44
C SER A 92 -5.63 -2.82 -1.96
N ILE A 93 -6.65 -3.13 -1.17
CA ILE A 93 -6.73 -2.76 0.26
C ILE A 93 -5.49 -3.15 1.05
N PRO A 94 -4.97 -4.39 1.01
CA PRO A 94 -3.83 -4.75 1.83
C PRO A 94 -2.54 -4.03 1.48
N SER A 95 -2.29 -3.78 0.19
CA SER A 95 -1.14 -2.98 -0.27
C SER A 95 -1.25 -1.53 0.21
N ALA A 96 -2.43 -0.94 0.09
CA ALA A 96 -2.71 0.42 0.57
C ALA A 96 -2.58 0.53 2.11
N ASN A 97 -3.01 -0.48 2.86
CA ASN A 97 -2.78 -0.57 4.30
C ASN A 97 -1.28 -0.61 4.64
N THR A 98 -0.50 -1.37 3.89
CA THR A 98 0.95 -1.45 4.07
C THR A 98 1.62 -0.10 3.88
N ASN A 99 1.18 0.71 2.93
CA ASN A 99 1.70 2.06 2.72
C ASN A 99 1.46 2.98 3.93
N ILE A 100 0.30 2.91 4.55
CA ILE A 100 -0.02 3.64 5.78
C ILE A 100 0.95 3.23 6.89
N TRP A 101 1.14 1.93 7.08
CA TRP A 101 2.04 1.41 8.10
C TRP A 101 3.50 1.83 7.83
N ASN A 102 3.95 1.81 6.57
CA ASN A 102 5.30 2.24 6.19
C ASN A 102 5.56 3.71 6.58
N LEU A 103 4.59 4.60 6.40
CA LEU A 103 4.71 6.00 6.85
C LEU A 103 4.84 6.12 8.37
N GLN A 104 4.12 5.29 9.13
CA GLN A 104 4.23 5.24 10.58
C GLN A 104 5.59 4.70 11.03
N GLN A 105 6.07 3.66 10.36
CA GLN A 105 7.40 3.09 10.60
C GLN A 105 8.50 4.14 10.31
N ASP A 106 8.39 4.86 9.23
CA ASP A 106 9.31 5.96 8.88
C ASP A 106 9.27 7.09 9.91
N THR A 107 8.09 7.43 10.43
CA THR A 107 7.91 8.46 11.46
C THR A 107 8.65 8.11 12.76
N VAL A 108 8.53 6.87 13.22
CA VAL A 108 9.30 6.38 14.39
C VAL A 108 10.78 6.29 14.06
N GLY A 109 11.14 5.85 12.85
CA GLY A 109 12.52 5.82 12.38
C GLY A 109 13.18 7.19 12.40
N THR A 110 12.46 8.24 12.00
CA THR A 110 12.92 9.65 12.09
C THR A 110 13.14 10.06 13.55
N ARG A 111 12.22 9.71 14.45
CA ARG A 111 12.40 9.98 15.89
C ARG A 111 13.68 9.33 16.43
N LEU A 112 13.94 8.07 16.10
CA LEU A 112 15.11 7.33 16.56
C LEU A 112 16.41 7.88 15.95
N THR A 113 16.42 8.21 14.67
CA THR A 113 17.57 8.84 14.00
C THR A 113 17.91 10.18 14.66
N ASN A 114 16.90 11.01 14.91
CA ASN A 114 17.08 12.31 15.56
C ASN A 114 17.58 12.19 17.01
N SER A 115 17.30 11.07 17.69
CA SER A 115 17.81 10.82 19.04
C SER A 115 19.33 10.59 19.08
N ARG A 116 19.93 10.20 17.98
CA ARG A 116 21.37 9.93 17.87
C ARG A 116 22.18 11.14 17.41
N HIS A 117 21.52 12.14 16.83
CA HIS A 117 22.18 13.29 16.20
C HIS A 117 21.66 14.61 16.76
N GLY A 118 22.47 15.66 16.69
CA GLY A 118 22.12 16.98 17.22
C GLY A 118 22.50 17.12 18.70
N LEU A 119 21.62 17.74 19.49
CA LEU A 119 21.80 17.87 20.93
C LEU A 119 21.51 16.55 21.66
N ALA A 120 22.05 16.43 22.88
CA ALA A 120 21.81 15.23 23.72
C ALA A 120 20.32 15.01 23.96
N ASP A 121 19.88 13.78 23.80
CA ASP A 121 18.50 13.34 23.91
C ASP A 121 18.37 12.31 25.04
N ASN A 122 17.61 12.67 26.07
CA ASN A 122 17.33 11.80 27.22
C ASN A 122 15.98 11.09 27.13
N GLY A 123 15.36 11.14 25.93
CA GLY A 123 13.98 10.74 25.77
C GLY A 123 13.00 11.86 26.08
N GLY A 124 11.74 11.65 25.79
CA GLY A 124 10.71 12.66 26.00
C GLY A 124 9.37 12.29 25.40
N ALA A 125 8.48 13.26 25.36
CA ALA A 125 7.22 13.16 24.63
C ALA A 125 7.36 13.80 23.25
N TRP A 126 6.74 13.18 22.27
CA TRP A 126 6.77 13.70 20.90
C TRP A 126 5.42 13.50 20.21
N VAL A 127 5.16 14.35 19.25
CA VAL A 127 4.02 14.26 18.34
C VAL A 127 4.51 14.56 16.93
N SER A 128 4.04 13.80 15.96
CA SER A 128 4.40 13.98 14.56
C SER A 128 3.17 13.84 13.66
N TYR A 129 3.00 14.78 12.77
CA TYR A 129 2.13 14.68 11.60
C TYR A 129 2.88 13.98 10.48
N PHE A 130 2.20 13.09 9.77
CA PHE A 130 2.75 12.45 8.58
C PHE A 130 1.73 12.39 7.45
N GLY A 131 2.22 12.28 6.24
CA GLY A 131 1.40 12.12 5.05
C GLY A 131 2.22 11.61 3.88
N GLY A 132 1.53 11.18 2.84
CA GLY A 132 2.15 10.69 1.63
C GLY A 132 1.15 10.43 0.52
N ASN A 133 1.69 10.25 -0.68
CA ASN A 133 0.96 9.85 -1.86
C ASN A 133 1.66 8.66 -2.50
N PHE A 134 0.87 7.66 -2.89
CA PHE A 134 1.36 6.39 -3.43
C PHE A 134 0.63 6.03 -4.72
N ASP A 135 1.35 5.40 -5.63
CA ASP A 135 0.82 4.71 -6.80
C ASP A 135 1.21 3.24 -6.71
N GLY A 136 0.24 2.34 -6.80
CA GLY A 136 0.47 0.89 -6.86
C GLY A 136 0.03 0.30 -8.19
N ASP A 137 0.88 -0.51 -8.81
CA ASP A 137 0.58 -1.24 -10.04
C ASP A 137 1.49 -2.47 -10.12
N ASN A 138 0.90 -3.65 -9.95
CA ASN A 138 1.61 -4.93 -10.12
C ASN A 138 1.26 -5.63 -11.45
N GLY A 139 0.58 -4.94 -12.37
CA GLY A 139 0.05 -5.48 -13.62
C GLY A 139 -1.31 -6.17 -13.48
N VAL A 140 -1.83 -6.38 -12.28
CA VAL A 140 -3.14 -6.97 -11.97
C VAL A 140 -4.02 -5.95 -11.26
N ILE A 141 -3.53 -5.39 -10.14
CA ILE A 141 -4.16 -4.30 -9.41
C ILE A 141 -3.52 -2.97 -9.75
N SER A 142 -4.29 -1.91 -9.64
CA SER A 142 -3.82 -0.53 -9.83
C SER A 142 -4.57 0.41 -8.90
N TYR A 143 -3.86 1.34 -8.26
CA TYR A 143 -4.48 2.34 -7.40
C TYR A 143 -3.60 3.57 -7.19
N ASP A 144 -4.25 4.69 -6.89
CA ASP A 144 -3.69 5.90 -6.30
C ASP A 144 -4.10 5.98 -4.83
N GLN A 145 -3.22 6.48 -3.95
CA GLN A 145 -3.55 6.63 -2.55
C GLN A 145 -2.97 7.91 -1.95
N ASP A 146 -3.82 8.67 -1.25
CA ASP A 146 -3.41 9.75 -0.36
C ASP A 146 -3.54 9.31 1.10
N VAL A 147 -2.54 9.60 1.90
CA VAL A 147 -2.49 9.27 3.33
C VAL A 147 -2.18 10.50 4.16
N SER A 148 -2.86 10.63 5.28
CA SER A 148 -2.53 11.60 6.34
C SER A 148 -2.74 10.99 7.71
N GLY A 149 -1.93 11.39 8.68
CA GLY A 149 -2.04 10.86 10.03
C GLY A 149 -1.24 11.61 11.07
N ILE A 150 -1.36 11.13 12.30
CA ILE A 150 -0.67 11.67 13.46
C ILE A 150 -0.15 10.49 14.31
N MET A 151 1.04 10.64 14.84
CA MET A 151 1.58 9.75 15.87
C MET A 151 1.96 10.56 17.11
N VAL A 152 1.71 9.97 18.26
CA VAL A 152 2.13 10.49 19.56
C VAL A 152 2.92 9.40 20.28
N GLY A 153 4.01 9.78 20.92
CA GLY A 153 4.86 8.82 21.59
C GLY A 153 5.58 9.39 22.80
N VAL A 154 6.07 8.48 23.61
CA VAL A 154 6.91 8.77 24.76
C VAL A 154 8.04 7.77 24.81
N ASP A 155 9.22 8.25 25.19
CA ASP A 155 10.38 7.39 25.34
C ASP A 155 11.31 7.90 26.47
N THR A 156 12.24 7.07 26.86
CA THR A 156 13.22 7.41 27.89
C THR A 156 14.59 6.82 27.54
N LEU A 157 15.63 7.53 27.96
CA LEU A 157 17.01 7.04 27.89
C LEU A 157 17.27 6.09 29.06
N ILE A 158 17.88 4.96 28.76
CA ILE A 158 18.43 4.01 29.73
C ILE A 158 19.91 3.88 29.49
N ASP A 159 20.74 4.35 30.42
CA ASP A 159 22.19 4.20 30.35
C ASP A 159 22.59 2.81 30.81
N GLY A 160 23.08 2.00 29.87
CA GLY A 160 23.66 0.69 30.15
C GLY A 160 25.20 0.72 30.07
N ASN A 161 25.84 -0.31 30.62
CA ASN A 161 27.29 -0.39 30.65
C ASN A 161 27.95 -0.44 29.26
N ASN A 162 27.30 -1.04 28.28
CA ASN A 162 27.84 -1.27 26.92
C ASN A 162 27.07 -0.54 25.82
N ALA A 163 25.90 0.02 26.12
CA ALA A 163 25.05 0.72 25.17
C ALA A 163 24.14 1.74 25.87
N LYS A 164 23.80 2.79 25.16
CA LYS A 164 22.72 3.71 25.52
C LYS A 164 21.44 3.29 24.78
N TRP A 165 20.34 3.19 25.50
CA TRP A 165 19.06 2.75 24.97
C TRP A 165 18.04 3.89 25.03
N ILE A 166 17.34 4.11 23.94
CA ILE A 166 16.06 4.84 23.95
C ILE A 166 14.97 3.77 23.81
N VAL A 167 14.05 3.73 24.75
CA VAL A 167 12.94 2.77 24.79
C VAL A 167 11.63 3.53 24.93
N GLY A 168 10.67 3.22 24.11
CA GLY A 168 9.41 3.94 24.12
C GLY A 168 8.23 3.21 23.48
N GLY A 169 7.12 3.93 23.49
CA GLY A 169 5.90 3.50 22.85
C GLY A 169 5.20 4.65 22.14
N ALA A 170 4.41 4.33 21.14
CA ALA A 170 3.66 5.29 20.36
C ALA A 170 2.28 4.76 19.99
N ALA A 171 1.36 5.69 19.75
CA ALA A 171 0.07 5.45 19.14
C ALA A 171 -0.03 6.25 17.83
N GLY A 172 -0.59 5.64 16.81
CA GLY A 172 -0.78 6.26 15.49
C GLY A 172 -2.22 6.19 15.03
N PHE A 173 -2.66 7.24 14.36
CA PHE A 173 -3.99 7.34 13.75
C PHE A 173 -3.81 7.91 12.34
N ALA A 174 -4.37 7.23 11.36
CA ALA A 174 -4.24 7.63 9.97
C ALA A 174 -5.52 7.44 9.19
N LYS A 175 -5.64 8.22 8.13
CA LYS A 175 -6.65 8.09 7.08
C LYS A 175 -5.97 7.91 5.74
N GLY A 176 -6.53 7.04 4.92
CA GLY A 176 -6.12 6.84 3.53
C GLY A 176 -7.32 6.93 2.61
N ASP A 177 -7.13 7.58 1.47
CA ASP A 177 -8.06 7.61 0.36
C ASP A 177 -7.40 6.91 -0.81
N THR A 178 -7.92 5.72 -1.17
CA THR A 178 -7.41 4.90 -2.25
C THR A 178 -8.43 4.88 -3.38
N SER A 179 -8.02 5.11 -4.60
CA SER A 179 -8.93 5.17 -5.75
C SER A 179 -8.33 4.64 -7.03
N ASP A 180 -9.18 4.15 -7.90
CA ASP A 180 -8.89 3.86 -9.31
C ASP A 180 -10.20 3.83 -10.10
N ARG A 181 -10.26 4.54 -11.22
CA ARG A 181 -11.49 4.68 -12.05
C ARG A 181 -12.70 5.10 -11.22
N THR A 182 -13.74 4.26 -11.13
CA THR A 182 -14.95 4.53 -10.31
C THR A 182 -14.82 4.00 -8.88
N GLY A 183 -13.78 3.22 -8.61
CA GLY A 183 -13.54 2.60 -7.30
C GLY A 183 -12.90 3.55 -6.31
N GLN A 184 -13.30 3.45 -5.05
CA GLN A 184 -12.74 4.19 -3.94
C GLN A 184 -12.73 3.33 -2.68
N VAL A 185 -11.69 3.48 -1.86
CA VAL A 185 -11.61 2.91 -0.52
C VAL A 185 -11.21 4.01 0.46
N ASP A 186 -12.04 4.25 1.45
CA ASP A 186 -11.73 5.09 2.60
C ASP A 186 -11.18 4.21 3.71
N GLN A 187 -9.98 4.52 4.19
CA GLN A 187 -9.29 3.74 5.21
C GLN A 187 -9.08 4.56 6.48
N ASP A 188 -9.40 3.96 7.62
CA ASP A 188 -9.04 4.45 8.95
C ASP A 188 -8.14 3.43 9.63
N SER A 189 -7.07 3.89 10.29
CA SER A 189 -6.18 3.00 11.01
C SER A 189 -5.87 3.50 12.42
N GLN A 190 -5.69 2.55 13.34
CA GLN A 190 -5.20 2.77 14.69
C GLN A 190 -4.03 1.82 14.93
N THR A 191 -2.91 2.37 15.40
CA THR A 191 -1.67 1.63 15.63
C THR A 191 -1.20 1.82 17.06
N ALA A 192 -0.76 0.74 17.69
CA ALA A 192 0.07 0.77 18.88
C ALA A 192 1.45 0.19 18.55
N MET A 193 2.51 0.89 18.95
CA MET A 193 3.88 0.51 18.64
C MET A 193 4.77 0.65 19.86
N ILE A 194 5.65 -0.32 20.07
CA ILE A 194 6.77 -0.21 20.99
C ILE A 194 8.06 -0.19 20.18
N TYR A 195 9.03 0.55 20.65
CA TYR A 195 10.31 0.68 19.95
C TYR A 195 11.49 0.83 20.91
N ALA A 196 12.65 0.47 20.41
CA ALA A 196 13.91 0.64 21.12
C ALA A 196 15.04 0.94 20.13
N SER A 197 15.96 1.81 20.53
CA SER A 197 17.21 2.07 19.83
C SER A 197 18.37 1.85 20.80
N ALA A 198 19.28 0.95 20.45
CA ALA A 198 20.51 0.72 21.19
C ALA A 198 21.66 1.35 20.43
N LYS A 199 22.39 2.29 21.05
CA LYS A 199 23.65 2.82 20.52
C LYS A 199 24.80 2.28 21.35
N PHE A 200 25.66 1.48 20.70
CA PHE A 200 26.82 0.85 21.32
C PHE A 200 28.01 1.82 21.38
N MET A 201 28.98 1.52 22.23
CA MET A 201 30.16 2.38 22.42
C MET A 201 31.10 2.45 21.20
N ASN A 202 30.95 1.53 20.26
CA ASN A 202 31.71 1.49 18.99
C ASN A 202 30.98 2.17 17.83
N ASP A 203 29.97 3.02 18.12
CA ASP A 203 29.13 3.72 17.15
C ASP A 203 28.20 2.85 16.29
N LEU A 204 28.16 1.55 16.53
CA LEU A 204 27.08 0.71 16.00
C LEU A 204 25.78 1.02 16.71
N PHE A 205 24.66 0.89 15.99
CA PHE A 205 23.33 1.00 16.59
C PHE A 205 22.39 -0.05 16.02
N LEU A 206 21.38 -0.38 16.82
CA LEU A 206 20.27 -1.25 16.43
C LEU A 206 18.97 -0.58 16.83
N ASP A 207 18.12 -0.27 15.83
CA ASP A 207 16.75 0.16 16.04
C ASP A 207 15.80 -1.02 15.85
N SER A 208 14.79 -1.13 16.70
CA SER A 208 13.79 -2.17 16.61
C SER A 208 12.39 -1.63 16.95
N SER A 209 11.38 -2.20 16.35
CA SER A 209 9.98 -1.89 16.63
C SER A 209 9.09 -3.11 16.50
N LEU A 210 8.01 -3.13 17.27
CA LEU A 210 6.90 -4.06 17.14
C LEU A 210 5.61 -3.25 17.19
N SER A 211 4.65 -3.60 16.34
CA SER A 211 3.39 -2.88 16.25
C SER A 211 2.21 -3.80 16.04
N TYR A 212 1.05 -3.29 16.45
CA TYR A 212 -0.25 -3.84 16.12
C TYR A 212 -1.09 -2.72 15.51
N THR A 213 -1.71 -3.00 14.37
CA THR A 213 -2.56 -2.04 13.65
C THR A 213 -3.89 -2.67 13.28
N ARG A 214 -4.96 -1.92 13.47
CA ARG A 214 -6.28 -2.23 12.91
C ARG A 214 -6.58 -1.25 11.79
N PHE A 215 -6.94 -1.79 10.63
CA PHE A 215 -7.39 -1.05 9.46
C PHE A 215 -8.87 -1.30 9.23
N ASN A 216 -9.66 -0.25 9.13
CA ASN A 216 -11.05 -0.31 8.70
C ASN A 216 -11.14 0.32 7.31
N SER A 217 -11.75 -0.40 6.37
CA SER A 217 -11.83 0.01 4.97
C SER A 217 -13.29 -0.01 4.51
N ASP A 218 -13.74 1.11 3.95
CA ASP A 218 -15.04 1.26 3.30
C ASP A 218 -14.83 1.39 1.80
N LEU A 219 -15.33 0.43 1.03
CA LEU A 219 -15.17 0.33 -0.41
C LEU A 219 -16.44 0.75 -1.11
N SER A 220 -16.30 1.51 -2.18
CA SER A 220 -17.38 1.84 -3.11
C SER A 220 -16.87 1.80 -4.56
N ALA A 221 -17.74 1.44 -5.49
CA ALA A 221 -17.46 1.45 -6.91
C ALA A 221 -18.76 1.48 -7.72
N ASN A 222 -18.65 1.72 -9.02
CA ASN A 222 -19.75 1.54 -9.95
C ASN A 222 -19.48 0.34 -10.85
N MET A 223 -20.51 -0.45 -11.10
CA MET A 223 -20.47 -1.53 -12.09
C MET A 223 -20.60 -0.95 -13.51
N SER A 224 -20.29 -1.77 -14.51
CA SER A 224 -20.37 -1.40 -15.92
C SER A 224 -21.76 -0.94 -16.38
N ASN A 225 -22.82 -1.37 -15.70
CA ASN A 225 -24.19 -0.93 -15.93
C ASN A 225 -24.58 0.34 -15.13
N GLY A 226 -23.64 0.94 -14.39
CA GLY A 226 -23.85 2.13 -13.55
C GLY A 226 -24.39 1.81 -12.15
N GLN A 227 -24.62 0.56 -11.80
CA GLN A 227 -25.07 0.19 -10.46
C GLN A 227 -23.99 0.46 -9.43
N TYR A 228 -24.36 1.11 -8.33
CA TYR A 228 -23.47 1.36 -7.19
C TYR A 228 -23.25 0.08 -6.38
N VAL A 229 -21.99 -0.11 -5.97
CA VAL A 229 -21.55 -1.24 -5.15
C VAL A 229 -20.79 -0.70 -3.94
N ASP A 230 -21.04 -1.27 -2.78
CA ASP A 230 -20.31 -0.95 -1.55
C ASP A 230 -20.02 -2.20 -0.72
N GLY A 231 -19.14 -2.03 0.24
CA GLY A 231 -18.79 -3.02 1.22
C GLY A 231 -17.74 -2.49 2.18
N ASN A 232 -17.54 -3.21 3.26
CA ASN A 232 -16.54 -2.87 4.26
C ASN A 232 -15.78 -4.11 4.74
N THR A 233 -14.57 -3.88 5.22
CA THR A 233 -13.74 -4.92 5.82
C THR A 233 -12.82 -4.34 6.88
N THR A 234 -12.41 -5.20 7.82
CA THR A 234 -11.44 -4.87 8.84
C THR A 234 -10.26 -5.82 8.73
N ASN A 235 -9.05 -5.27 8.74
CA ASN A 235 -7.81 -6.05 8.78
C ASN A 235 -7.06 -5.73 10.07
N ASP A 236 -6.57 -6.78 10.73
CA ASP A 236 -5.65 -6.69 11.84
C ASP A 236 -4.25 -7.06 11.37
N ALA A 237 -3.24 -6.34 11.84
CA ALA A 237 -1.88 -6.52 11.37
C ALA A 237 -0.86 -6.43 12.51
N VAL A 238 0.13 -7.30 12.44
CA VAL A 238 1.32 -7.27 13.30
C VAL A 238 2.51 -6.86 12.43
N GLY A 239 3.26 -5.87 12.90
CA GLY A 239 4.42 -5.35 12.19
C GLY A 239 5.69 -5.39 13.03
N PHE A 240 6.83 -5.45 12.36
CA PHE A 240 8.15 -5.33 12.98
C PHE A 240 9.08 -4.49 12.11
N GLY A 241 10.08 -3.90 12.75
CA GLY A 241 11.17 -3.23 12.07
C GLY A 241 12.49 -3.48 12.78
N LEU A 242 13.55 -3.66 12.00
CA LEU A 242 14.94 -3.76 12.48
C LEU A 242 15.82 -2.93 11.56
N LYS A 243 16.70 -2.11 12.15
CA LYS A 243 17.71 -1.33 11.42
C LYS A 243 19.04 -1.42 12.16
N LEU A 244 20.04 -1.90 11.47
CA LEU A 244 21.42 -1.96 11.96
C LEU A 244 22.27 -0.97 11.16
N GLY A 245 22.99 -0.11 11.84
CA GLY A 245 23.84 0.88 11.21
C GLY A 245 25.08 1.22 12.01
N TYR A 246 25.93 2.01 11.38
CA TYR A 246 27.17 2.52 11.96
C TYR A 246 27.28 4.02 11.75
N ASP A 247 27.31 4.79 12.84
CA ASP A 247 27.45 6.25 12.81
C ASP A 247 28.91 6.66 12.67
N TRP A 248 29.40 6.68 11.43
CA TRP A 248 30.73 7.21 11.18
C TRP A 248 30.71 8.75 11.27
N LYS A 249 31.62 9.30 12.09
CA LYS A 249 31.76 10.73 12.31
C LYS A 249 33.10 11.23 11.75
N PRO A 250 33.13 11.73 10.49
CA PRO A 250 34.35 12.24 9.90
C PRO A 250 34.88 13.50 10.61
N ASN A 251 34.02 14.19 11.36
CA ASN A 251 34.36 15.34 12.21
C ASN A 251 33.35 15.44 13.37
N LEU A 252 33.50 16.46 14.22
CA LEU A 252 32.64 16.62 15.41
C LEU A 252 31.17 16.99 15.10
N SER A 253 30.90 17.46 13.90
CA SER A 253 29.57 17.96 13.53
C SER A 253 28.86 17.13 12.47
N GLY A 254 29.62 16.42 11.63
CA GLY A 254 29.07 15.63 10.53
C GLY A 254 29.00 14.14 10.86
N TYR A 255 28.08 13.46 10.20
CA TYR A 255 27.98 11.99 10.26
C TYR A 255 27.66 11.43 8.88
N VAL A 256 28.10 10.20 8.66
CA VAL A 256 27.74 9.35 7.53
C VAL A 256 27.37 7.99 8.11
N THR A 257 26.17 7.53 7.89
CA THR A 257 25.59 6.34 8.53
C THR A 257 25.15 5.32 7.48
N PRO A 258 26.03 4.37 7.10
CA PRO A 258 25.58 3.21 6.36
C PRO A 258 24.72 2.31 7.25
N TYR A 259 23.67 1.74 6.65
CA TYR A 259 22.74 0.86 7.37
C TYR A 259 22.13 -0.21 6.49
N ALA A 260 21.67 -1.27 7.14
CA ALA A 260 20.76 -2.26 6.58
C ALA A 260 19.52 -2.35 7.45
N ALA A 261 18.36 -2.50 6.82
CA ALA A 261 17.09 -2.60 7.52
C ALA A 261 16.19 -3.68 6.91
N VAL A 262 15.36 -4.26 7.74
CA VAL A 262 14.27 -5.15 7.36
C VAL A 262 13.04 -4.77 8.15
N SER A 263 11.90 -4.73 7.48
CA SER A 263 10.60 -4.51 8.11
C SER A 263 9.54 -5.39 7.47
N GLY A 264 8.51 -5.71 8.22
CA GLY A 264 7.44 -6.56 7.73
C GLY A 264 6.11 -6.25 8.38
N LEU A 265 5.04 -6.44 7.61
CA LEU A 265 3.67 -6.31 8.07
C LEU A 265 2.89 -7.56 7.66
N PHE A 266 2.27 -8.20 8.64
CA PHE A 266 1.48 -9.42 8.46
C PHE A 266 0.02 -9.10 8.77
N GLN A 267 -0.81 -9.09 7.73
CA GLN A 267 -2.21 -8.74 7.80
C GLN A 267 -3.09 -9.98 7.74
N SER A 268 -4.19 -9.94 8.46
CA SER A 268 -5.28 -10.92 8.38
C SER A 268 -6.63 -10.20 8.46
N GLY A 269 -7.69 -10.84 7.94
CA GLY A 269 -9.03 -10.31 8.00
C GLY A 269 -10.05 -11.41 7.72
N ASP A 270 -11.29 -11.13 8.08
CA ASP A 270 -12.40 -12.05 7.82
C ASP A 270 -12.86 -11.94 6.36
N ASP A 271 -13.47 -13.01 5.86
CA ASP A 271 -14.15 -13.00 4.58
C ASP A 271 -15.29 -11.98 4.58
N TYR A 272 -15.52 -11.32 3.45
CA TYR A 272 -16.59 -10.34 3.33
C TYR A 272 -17.25 -10.38 1.95
N ARG A 273 -18.43 -9.76 1.86
CA ARG A 273 -19.19 -9.58 0.62
C ARG A 273 -19.44 -8.13 0.33
N LEU A 274 -19.38 -7.79 -0.95
CA LEU A 274 -19.88 -6.52 -1.45
C LEU A 274 -21.39 -6.60 -1.74
N SER A 275 -22.03 -5.46 -1.89
CA SER A 275 -23.49 -5.36 -2.14
C SER A 275 -23.93 -5.97 -3.47
N ASN A 276 -23.00 -6.27 -4.38
CA ASN A 276 -23.26 -6.95 -5.66
C ASN A 276 -23.02 -8.46 -5.61
N ASP A 277 -22.98 -9.03 -4.41
CA ASP A 277 -22.72 -10.46 -4.15
C ASP A 277 -21.29 -10.96 -4.45
N MET A 278 -20.35 -10.06 -4.72
CA MET A 278 -18.92 -10.42 -4.80
C MET A 278 -18.43 -10.86 -3.43
N ARG A 279 -17.83 -12.03 -3.36
CA ARG A 279 -17.24 -12.58 -2.14
C ARG A 279 -15.72 -12.46 -2.20
N VAL A 280 -15.14 -11.90 -1.15
CA VAL A 280 -13.69 -11.78 -0.98
C VAL A 280 -13.26 -12.63 0.20
N ASP A 281 -12.41 -13.60 -0.06
CA ASP A 281 -11.89 -14.56 0.91
C ASP A 281 -10.35 -14.47 0.97
N GLY A 282 -9.74 -15.08 1.96
CA GLY A 282 -8.29 -15.28 2.02
C GLY A 282 -7.51 -13.98 2.19
N GLN A 283 -7.87 -13.13 3.16
CA GLN A 283 -7.28 -11.83 3.37
C GLN A 283 -5.91 -11.82 4.09
N SER A 284 -5.21 -12.95 4.14
CA SER A 284 -3.84 -13.00 4.62
C SER A 284 -2.92 -12.26 3.64
N TYR A 285 -2.17 -11.27 4.14
CA TYR A 285 -1.26 -10.49 3.31
C TYR A 285 0.03 -10.22 4.07
N ASP A 286 1.12 -10.82 3.60
CA ASP A 286 2.44 -10.72 4.21
C ASP A 286 3.35 -9.89 3.31
N SER A 287 3.91 -8.81 3.84
CA SER A 287 4.86 -7.98 3.13
C SER A 287 6.16 -7.84 3.91
N LEU A 288 7.27 -7.93 3.19
CA LEU A 288 8.61 -7.70 3.70
C LEU A 288 9.29 -6.59 2.89
N ARG A 289 10.03 -5.73 3.58
CA ARG A 289 10.86 -4.69 2.96
C ARG A 289 12.28 -4.84 3.44
N TYR A 290 13.20 -4.87 2.49
CA TYR A 290 14.64 -4.86 2.72
C TYR A 290 15.23 -3.55 2.24
N GLU A 291 16.13 -2.97 3.01
CA GLU A 291 16.69 -1.66 2.72
C GLU A 291 18.20 -1.64 3.00
N LEU A 292 18.96 -1.11 2.05
CA LEU A 292 20.38 -0.79 2.21
C LEU A 292 20.57 0.68 1.87
N GLY A 293 21.10 1.46 2.81
CA GLY A 293 21.15 2.89 2.61
C GLY A 293 22.28 3.57 3.35
N VAL A 294 22.33 4.87 3.13
CA VAL A 294 23.25 5.81 3.77
C VAL A 294 22.47 7.06 4.15
N ASP A 295 22.56 7.42 5.43
CA ASP A 295 22.13 8.70 5.94
C ASP A 295 23.34 9.59 6.17
N THR A 296 23.27 10.87 5.84
CA THR A 296 24.34 11.83 6.10
C THR A 296 23.76 13.16 6.58
N GLY A 297 24.41 13.77 7.52
CA GLY A 297 23.95 15.04 8.08
C GLY A 297 25.08 15.85 8.70
N TYR A 298 24.77 17.06 9.05
CA TYR A 298 25.69 17.98 9.68
C TYR A 298 24.97 18.87 10.71
N THR A 299 25.53 19.00 11.90
CA THR A 299 24.96 19.82 12.97
C THR A 299 25.66 21.16 13.04
N PHE A 300 24.88 22.23 12.82
CA PHE A 300 25.28 23.62 13.01
C PHE A 300 24.87 24.07 14.40
N ASN A 301 25.83 24.46 15.21
CA ASN A 301 25.60 25.03 16.54
C ASN A 301 25.59 26.56 16.46
N TYR A 302 24.50 27.15 16.89
CA TYR A 302 24.33 28.63 16.88
C TYR A 302 24.64 29.29 18.21
N GLY A 303 25.19 28.51 19.14
CA GLY A 303 25.48 28.97 20.51
C GLY A 303 24.29 28.71 21.46
N GLY A 304 24.61 28.65 22.75
CA GLY A 304 23.61 28.31 23.76
C GLY A 304 23.11 26.85 23.58
N GLU A 305 21.81 26.72 23.44
CA GLU A 305 21.12 25.43 23.32
C GLU A 305 20.50 25.23 21.92
N GLN A 306 20.88 26.06 20.93
CA GLN A 306 20.31 26.03 19.59
C GLN A 306 21.21 25.29 18.62
N ALA A 307 20.61 24.35 17.86
CA ALA A 307 21.30 23.61 16.83
C ALA A 307 20.36 23.26 15.67
N LEU A 308 20.91 23.24 14.47
CA LEU A 308 20.23 22.81 13.25
C LEU A 308 20.98 21.63 12.66
N THR A 309 20.29 20.53 12.40
CA THR A 309 20.87 19.32 11.81
C THR A 309 20.13 18.95 10.52
N PRO A 310 20.51 19.51 9.37
CA PRO A 310 20.03 19.02 8.08
C PRO A 310 20.63 17.64 7.77
N TYR A 311 19.85 16.80 7.06
CA TYR A 311 20.28 15.47 6.65
C TYR A 311 19.71 15.06 5.30
N PHE A 312 20.40 14.13 4.68
CA PHE A 312 20.05 13.50 3.42
C PHE A 312 20.05 11.99 3.57
N LYS A 313 19.12 11.33 2.88
CA LYS A 313 19.00 9.86 2.85
C LYS A 313 19.05 9.37 1.41
N LEU A 314 19.74 8.27 1.18
CA LEU A 314 19.74 7.52 -0.07
C LEU A 314 19.74 6.03 0.25
N ALA A 315 18.79 5.28 -0.32
CA ALA A 315 18.68 3.86 -0.09
C ALA A 315 18.20 3.09 -1.31
N TYR A 316 18.66 1.85 -1.39
CA TYR A 316 18.06 0.81 -2.22
C TYR A 316 17.03 0.05 -1.37
N VAL A 317 15.84 -0.12 -1.91
CA VAL A 317 14.72 -0.79 -1.24
C VAL A 317 14.23 -1.95 -2.11
N TYR A 318 13.98 -3.09 -1.51
CA TYR A 318 13.34 -4.23 -2.16
C TYR A 318 12.10 -4.64 -1.36
N ASP A 319 10.94 -4.59 -2.02
CA ASP A 319 9.67 -5.03 -1.48
C ASP A 319 9.32 -6.42 -1.99
N ASP A 320 8.84 -7.28 -1.09
CA ASP A 320 8.41 -8.64 -1.38
C ASP A 320 7.06 -8.92 -0.68
N ALA A 321 6.00 -8.89 -1.46
CA ALA A 321 4.65 -9.24 -1.03
C ALA A 321 4.02 -10.15 -2.09
N ASP A 322 4.41 -11.42 -2.08
CA ASP A 322 3.90 -12.42 -3.01
C ASP A 322 2.65 -13.09 -2.44
N ASN A 323 1.51 -12.42 -2.60
CA ASN A 323 0.24 -12.79 -1.99
C ASN A 323 -0.84 -13.03 -3.04
N ASN A 324 -1.84 -13.83 -2.64
CA ASN A 324 -3.06 -14.06 -3.40
C ASN A 324 -4.27 -13.83 -2.50
N ALA A 325 -5.32 -13.25 -3.07
CA ALA A 325 -6.64 -13.22 -2.46
C ALA A 325 -7.63 -13.98 -3.34
N ASP A 326 -8.70 -14.47 -2.76
CA ASP A 326 -9.76 -15.17 -3.47
C ASP A 326 -10.96 -14.25 -3.69
N ILE A 327 -11.42 -14.17 -4.95
CA ILE A 327 -12.72 -13.57 -5.27
C ILE A 327 -13.58 -14.62 -5.93
N ASN A 328 -14.68 -14.98 -5.30
CA ASN A 328 -15.65 -15.99 -5.76
C ASN A 328 -15.01 -17.37 -6.05
N GLY A 329 -13.92 -17.70 -5.37
CA GLY A 329 -13.17 -18.94 -5.59
C GLY A 329 -12.04 -18.85 -6.62
N ASP A 330 -11.84 -17.67 -7.22
CA ASP A 330 -10.71 -17.41 -8.12
C ASP A 330 -9.56 -16.78 -7.33
N SER A 331 -8.39 -17.41 -7.35
CA SER A 331 -7.18 -16.88 -6.73
C SER A 331 -6.54 -15.83 -7.63
N ILE A 332 -6.33 -14.64 -7.11
CA ILE A 332 -5.81 -13.49 -7.86
C ILE A 332 -4.60 -12.92 -7.12
N ASP A 333 -3.49 -12.74 -7.84
CA ASP A 333 -2.26 -12.15 -7.30
C ASP A 333 -2.46 -10.65 -7.03
N ASN A 334 -2.41 -10.27 -5.75
CA ASN A 334 -2.48 -8.89 -5.29
C ASN A 334 -1.19 -8.44 -4.58
N GLY A 335 -0.14 -9.24 -4.65
CA GLY A 335 1.17 -8.92 -4.08
C GLY A 335 1.89 -7.84 -4.87
N VAL A 336 2.52 -6.91 -4.16
CA VAL A 336 3.38 -5.88 -4.75
C VAL A 336 4.82 -6.14 -4.39
N LYS A 337 5.72 -6.04 -5.37
CA LYS A 337 7.14 -6.34 -5.18
C LYS A 337 8.01 -5.50 -6.11
N GLY A 338 9.28 -5.57 -5.90
CA GLY A 338 10.28 -4.98 -6.78
C GLY A 338 11.29 -4.10 -6.08
N SER A 339 12.26 -3.70 -6.87
CA SER A 339 13.40 -2.88 -6.46
C SER A 339 13.08 -1.41 -6.67
N ALA A 340 13.41 -0.58 -5.69
CA ALA A 340 13.17 0.85 -5.73
C ALA A 340 14.36 1.63 -5.14
N VAL A 341 14.41 2.91 -5.45
CA VAL A 341 15.35 3.86 -4.85
C VAL A 341 14.59 4.84 -3.98
N ARG A 342 15.07 5.03 -2.77
CA ARG A 342 14.56 6.02 -1.81
C ARG A 342 15.53 7.18 -1.73
N VAL A 343 14.99 8.40 -1.81
CA VAL A 343 15.73 9.66 -1.58
C VAL A 343 14.95 10.47 -0.56
N GLY A 344 15.65 11.01 0.43
CA GLY A 344 15.05 11.82 1.48
C GLY A 344 15.89 13.02 1.87
N LEU A 345 15.21 14.06 2.32
CA LEU A 345 15.79 15.26 2.89
C LEU A 345 15.05 15.60 4.17
N GLY A 346 15.77 16.06 5.16
CA GLY A 346 15.14 16.49 6.40
C GLY A 346 16.02 17.41 7.23
N THR A 347 15.47 17.85 8.33
CA THR A 347 16.18 18.68 9.29
C THR A 347 15.57 18.56 10.68
N GLN A 348 16.42 18.67 11.69
CA GLN A 348 16.04 18.83 13.08
C GLN A 348 16.53 20.18 13.57
N PHE A 349 15.66 20.94 14.24
CA PHE A 349 16.01 22.19 14.87
C PHE A 349 15.74 22.11 16.38
N SER A 350 16.79 22.28 17.18
CA SER A 350 16.72 22.37 18.64
C SER A 350 16.63 23.85 19.03
N PHE A 351 15.50 24.23 19.61
CA PHE A 351 15.25 25.61 20.08
C PHE A 351 15.85 25.82 21.47
N THR A 352 15.75 24.81 22.29
CA THR A 352 16.28 24.75 23.65
C THR A 352 16.81 23.34 23.89
N LYS A 353 17.48 23.11 25.02
CA LYS A 353 17.89 21.74 25.42
C LYS A 353 16.72 20.77 25.54
N ASN A 354 15.50 21.26 25.77
CA ASN A 354 14.32 20.45 26.02
C ASN A 354 13.36 20.39 24.83
N PHE A 355 13.39 21.38 23.91
CA PHE A 355 12.39 21.48 22.85
C PHE A 355 13.04 21.50 21.47
N SER A 356 12.58 20.61 20.61
CA SER A 356 13.01 20.53 19.21
C SER A 356 11.81 20.28 18.28
N ALA A 357 11.99 20.68 17.02
CA ALA A 357 11.11 20.36 15.93
C ALA A 357 11.90 19.68 14.82
N TYR A 358 11.24 18.85 14.02
CA TYR A 358 11.87 18.16 12.90
C TYR A 358 10.89 17.98 11.75
N THR A 359 11.43 17.90 10.57
CA THR A 359 10.65 17.60 9.35
C THR A 359 11.52 16.84 8.37
N ASP A 360 10.93 15.91 7.64
CA ASP A 360 11.55 15.32 6.47
C ASP A 360 10.54 15.06 5.35
N ALA A 361 11.08 14.86 4.17
CA ALA A 361 10.34 14.45 2.98
C ALA A 361 11.13 13.38 2.24
N THR A 362 10.42 12.36 1.75
CA THR A 362 11.00 11.22 1.04
C THR A 362 10.25 10.93 -0.25
N TYR A 363 10.99 10.40 -1.21
CA TYR A 363 10.50 9.82 -2.46
C TYR A 363 10.99 8.38 -2.56
N LEU A 364 10.16 7.50 -3.08
CA LEU A 364 10.52 6.11 -3.40
C LEU A 364 9.94 5.77 -4.78
N GLY A 365 10.75 5.23 -5.66
CA GLY A 365 10.27 4.83 -6.98
C GLY A 365 11.08 3.72 -7.62
N GLY A 366 10.42 2.93 -8.48
CA GLY A 366 11.02 1.86 -9.29
C GLY A 366 10.45 0.46 -9.07
N GLY A 367 9.67 0.22 -8.02
CA GLY A 367 8.96 -1.05 -7.79
C GLY A 367 7.51 -1.03 -8.25
N ASP A 368 6.72 -2.00 -7.78
CA ASP A 368 5.27 -2.04 -8.03
C ASP A 368 4.51 -0.94 -7.25
N VAL A 369 5.13 -0.36 -6.23
CA VAL A 369 4.60 0.78 -5.49
C VAL A 369 5.60 1.91 -5.54
N ASP A 370 5.15 3.05 -6.03
CA ASP A 370 5.87 4.31 -5.95
C ASP A 370 5.29 5.17 -4.83
N GLN A 371 6.17 5.77 -4.04
CA GLN A 371 5.82 6.83 -3.10
C GLN A 371 6.22 8.15 -3.73
N ASN A 372 5.25 8.85 -4.31
CA ASN A 372 5.49 10.10 -5.02
C ASN A 372 6.02 11.17 -4.07
N TRP A 373 5.52 11.16 -2.85
CA TRP A 373 6.08 11.87 -1.72
C TRP A 373 5.62 11.23 -0.40
N GLY A 374 6.43 11.37 0.61
CA GLY A 374 6.09 11.15 2.00
C GLY A 374 6.74 12.24 2.82
N ALA A 375 6.09 12.69 3.88
CA ALA A 375 6.62 13.72 4.76
C ALA A 375 6.19 13.50 6.19
N ASN A 376 7.00 13.98 7.12
CA ASN A 376 6.58 14.15 8.50
C ASN A 376 7.01 15.52 9.06
N LEU A 377 6.25 15.98 10.03
CA LEU A 377 6.53 17.21 10.77
C LEU A 377 6.25 16.93 12.25
N GLY A 378 7.27 16.98 13.07
CA GLY A 378 7.17 16.64 14.47
C GLY A 378 7.77 17.65 15.40
N VAL A 379 7.33 17.57 16.65
CA VAL A 379 7.90 18.29 17.78
C VAL A 379 8.17 17.33 18.93
N LYS A 380 9.18 17.63 19.70
CA LYS A 380 9.61 16.81 20.83
C LYS A 380 9.94 17.68 22.03
N TYR A 381 9.51 17.23 23.19
CA TYR A 381 9.91 17.77 24.47
C TYR A 381 10.73 16.72 25.23
N THR A 382 12.00 17.02 25.48
CA THR A 382 12.91 16.14 26.23
C THR A 382 12.86 16.50 27.69
N TRP A 383 12.59 15.50 28.53
CA TRP A 383 12.69 15.65 29.99
C TRP A 383 14.11 15.35 30.48
N LYS A 384 14.36 15.81 31.70
CA LYS A 384 15.69 15.68 32.33
C LYS A 384 15.90 14.25 32.88
#